data_1ad796ee6ba29be36081ef37826321f9
#
_entry.id   1ad796ee6ba29be36081ef37826321f9
#
_cell.length_a   1.000
_cell.length_b   1.000
_cell.length_c   1.000
_cell.angle_alpha   90.00
_cell.angle_beta   90.00
_cell.angle_gamma   90.00
#
_symmetry.space_group_name_H-M   'P 1'
#
loop_
_entity.id
_entity.type
_entity.pdbx_description
1 polymer ?
#
loop_
_entity_poly.entity_id
_entity_poly.type
_entity_poly.pdbx_seq_one_letter_code
_entity_poly.pdbx_strand_id
1 'polypeptide(L)'
;MDEKVIKVVNEARWIDGQNVRRRLDDITHNPMRSQEEFLMRLVRENAKTEYGRKNNFKGIRNMDDFRRCVPLTTYDDYTPYLERLANGERNILTAYLTEHISIWDYFKGLPQSRWSVQTCYDYCFCTAFYVAGHYGYLTDGLTLNLLNEPIERLASGVTVGNLLDRMLLIRDIDYKGVYVIPFSAINTADETTMSYIEALYALSQRDISLAICDRYDKMVEMLRYIEKHWPQLTDDIEQGNTYVEPNAERANAIREIMETHHIGTQLVEQLWPGLRCIMVHDAHNLSTSFELLRTYCGSNVHFVFTGIGSAAGTFSTTLNLDDPQTVLIPDSVFYEFKPTDAEGYNTLLTMDQLEIGRSYEPVVSTLSGLYRYKTGKTFLVVGRYHDTPTVIIDKG
;
A
#
# COMPACT_ATOMS: atom_id res chain seq x y z
N MET A 1 -8.53 -24.33 12.39
CA MET A 1 -8.89 -22.99 11.92
C MET A 1 -10.27 -23.06 11.31
N ASP A 2 -11.11 -22.03 11.44
CA ASP A 2 -12.51 -22.13 10.96
C ASP A 2 -12.58 -21.66 9.50
N GLU A 3 -12.63 -22.61 8.55
CA GLU A 3 -12.79 -22.37 7.11
C GLU A 3 -13.95 -21.43 6.78
N LYS A 4 -15.00 -21.42 7.63
CA LYS A 4 -16.14 -20.52 7.47
C LYS A 4 -15.74 -19.05 7.65
N VAL A 5 -14.80 -18.76 8.55
CA VAL A 5 -14.32 -17.38 8.77
C VAL A 5 -13.55 -16.90 7.56
N ILE A 6 -12.65 -17.71 7.01
CA ILE A 6 -11.87 -17.36 5.82
C ILE A 6 -12.80 -17.05 4.65
N LYS A 7 -13.79 -17.92 4.42
CA LYS A 7 -14.77 -17.73 3.35
C LYS A 7 -15.55 -16.42 3.50
N VAL A 8 -16.07 -16.13 4.69
CA VAL A 8 -16.82 -14.88 4.95
C VAL A 8 -15.93 -13.65 4.73
N VAL A 9 -14.67 -13.71 5.16
CA VAL A 9 -13.73 -12.60 4.94
C VAL A 9 -13.41 -12.38 3.46
N ASN A 10 -13.17 -13.46 2.71
CA ASN A 10 -12.88 -13.34 1.28
C ASN A 10 -14.12 -12.91 0.46
N GLU A 11 -15.32 -13.30 0.88
CA GLU A 11 -16.57 -12.77 0.33
C GLU A 11 -16.70 -11.25 0.60
N ALA A 12 -16.38 -10.80 1.82
CA ALA A 12 -16.39 -9.37 2.16
C ALA A 12 -15.34 -8.60 1.36
N ARG A 13 -14.11 -9.09 1.25
CA ARG A 13 -13.04 -8.52 0.40
C ARG A 13 -13.47 -8.37 -1.06
N TRP A 14 -14.15 -9.39 -1.59
CA TRP A 14 -14.68 -9.38 -2.94
C TRP A 14 -15.77 -8.31 -3.13
N ILE A 15 -16.72 -8.21 -2.20
CA ILE A 15 -17.81 -7.22 -2.24
C ILE A 15 -17.25 -5.80 -2.13
N ASP A 16 -16.34 -5.55 -1.19
CA ASP A 16 -15.67 -4.25 -1.04
C ASP A 16 -14.89 -3.90 -2.31
N GLY A 17 -14.17 -4.87 -2.87
CA GLY A 17 -13.45 -4.70 -4.13
C GLY A 17 -14.35 -4.33 -5.31
N GLN A 18 -15.51 -4.99 -5.45
CA GLN A 18 -16.51 -4.65 -6.47
C GLN A 18 -17.07 -3.23 -6.30
N ASN A 19 -17.30 -2.80 -5.07
CA ASN A 19 -17.80 -1.47 -4.77
C ASN A 19 -16.78 -0.40 -5.15
N VAL A 20 -15.51 -0.60 -4.75
CA VAL A 20 -14.43 0.34 -5.08
C VAL A 20 -14.16 0.36 -6.58
N ARG A 21 -14.20 -0.81 -7.26
CA ARG A 21 -14.02 -0.86 -8.72
C ARG A 21 -15.10 -0.09 -9.46
N ARG A 22 -16.37 -0.23 -9.09
CA ARG A 22 -17.47 0.55 -9.71
C ARG A 22 -17.27 2.05 -9.51
N ARG A 23 -16.87 2.47 -8.29
CA ARG A 23 -16.55 3.88 -8.04
C ARG A 23 -15.38 4.35 -8.91
N LEU A 24 -14.33 3.55 -9.05
CA LEU A 24 -13.19 3.87 -9.91
C LEU A 24 -13.64 4.02 -11.37
N ASP A 25 -14.47 3.10 -11.87
CA ASP A 25 -15.03 3.18 -13.23
C ASP A 25 -15.80 4.49 -13.43
N ASP A 26 -16.66 4.87 -12.49
CA ASP A 26 -17.46 6.10 -12.56
C ASP A 26 -16.58 7.37 -12.61
N ILE A 27 -15.60 7.49 -11.70
CA ILE A 27 -14.77 8.71 -11.60
C ILE A 27 -13.75 8.85 -12.73
N THR A 28 -13.36 7.75 -13.37
CA THR A 28 -12.38 7.74 -14.46
C THR A 28 -12.96 8.17 -15.81
N HIS A 29 -14.29 8.19 -15.98
CA HIS A 29 -14.95 8.74 -17.17
C HIS A 29 -14.94 10.28 -17.24
N ASN A 30 -14.85 10.95 -16.11
CA ASN A 30 -14.74 12.42 -16.07
C ASN A 30 -13.79 12.85 -14.95
N PRO A 31 -12.48 12.62 -15.11
CA PRO A 31 -11.50 12.87 -14.07
C PRO A 31 -11.42 14.34 -13.65
N MET A 32 -11.62 15.26 -14.57
CA MET A 32 -11.56 16.70 -14.27
C MET A 32 -12.71 17.17 -13.38
N ARG A 33 -13.91 16.63 -13.58
CA ARG A 33 -15.04 16.88 -12.68
C ARG A 33 -14.72 16.37 -11.26
N SER A 34 -14.22 15.16 -11.14
CA SER A 34 -13.83 14.58 -9.85
C SER A 34 -12.74 15.41 -9.16
N GLN A 35 -11.76 15.91 -9.94
CA GLN A 35 -10.70 16.78 -9.46
C GLN A 35 -11.23 18.13 -8.95
N GLU A 36 -12.15 18.77 -9.67
CA GLU A 36 -12.76 20.01 -9.25
C GLU A 36 -13.62 19.85 -8.00
N GLU A 37 -14.46 18.82 -7.95
CA GLU A 37 -15.27 18.48 -6.78
C GLU A 37 -14.39 18.21 -5.54
N PHE A 38 -13.28 17.47 -5.71
CA PHE A 38 -12.31 17.21 -4.65
C PHE A 38 -11.64 18.49 -4.16
N LEU A 39 -11.14 19.35 -5.08
CA LEU A 39 -10.50 20.61 -4.74
C LEU A 39 -11.46 21.52 -3.96
N MET A 40 -12.69 21.68 -4.43
CA MET A 40 -13.66 22.56 -3.78
C MET A 40 -14.11 22.02 -2.41
N ARG A 41 -14.16 20.71 -2.25
CA ARG A 41 -14.36 20.06 -0.96
C ARG A 41 -13.20 20.34 -0.02
N LEU A 42 -11.95 20.11 -0.46
CA LEU A 42 -10.72 20.34 0.30
C LEU A 42 -10.67 21.79 0.84
N VAL A 43 -10.90 22.76 -0.02
CA VAL A 43 -10.88 24.19 0.32
C VAL A 43 -12.00 24.54 1.33
N ARG A 44 -13.22 24.10 1.05
CA ARG A 44 -14.39 24.40 1.91
C ARG A 44 -14.24 23.83 3.31
N GLU A 45 -13.83 22.56 3.41
CA GLU A 45 -13.73 21.87 4.71
C GLU A 45 -12.59 22.43 5.56
N ASN A 46 -11.49 22.87 4.92
CA ASN A 46 -10.32 23.39 5.62
C ASN A 46 -10.30 24.94 5.76
N ALA A 47 -11.35 25.64 5.36
CA ALA A 47 -11.38 27.11 5.39
C ALA A 47 -11.21 27.73 6.79
N LYS A 48 -11.49 26.98 7.85
CA LYS A 48 -11.38 27.42 9.24
C LYS A 48 -10.09 26.96 9.93
N THR A 49 -9.25 26.16 9.30
CA THR A 49 -7.95 25.73 9.82
C THR A 49 -6.99 26.91 9.89
N GLU A 50 -5.87 26.75 10.62
CA GLU A 50 -4.80 27.75 10.65
C GLU A 50 -4.27 28.01 9.22
N TYR A 51 -3.92 26.93 8.50
CA TYR A 51 -3.44 27.01 7.13
C TYR A 51 -4.47 27.62 6.16
N GLY A 52 -5.74 27.20 6.28
CA GLY A 52 -6.81 27.71 5.42
C GLY A 52 -7.10 29.21 5.62
N ARG A 53 -7.01 29.71 6.86
CA ARG A 53 -7.11 31.16 7.14
C ARG A 53 -5.92 31.92 6.56
N LYS A 54 -4.70 31.41 6.76
CA LYS A 54 -3.47 32.03 6.26
C LYS A 54 -3.48 32.15 4.74
N ASN A 55 -4.04 31.17 4.03
CA ASN A 55 -4.07 31.11 2.56
C ASN A 55 -5.44 31.50 1.96
N ASN A 56 -6.29 32.20 2.71
CA ASN A 56 -7.56 32.75 2.25
C ASN A 56 -8.49 31.71 1.57
N PHE A 57 -8.63 30.51 2.13
CA PHE A 57 -9.48 29.45 1.55
C PHE A 57 -10.93 29.89 1.36
N LYS A 58 -11.46 30.76 2.20
CA LYS A 58 -12.81 31.33 2.04
C LYS A 58 -13.01 32.11 0.73
N GLY A 59 -11.94 32.64 0.17
CA GLY A 59 -11.95 33.42 -1.07
C GLY A 59 -11.81 32.57 -2.34
N ILE A 60 -11.43 31.30 -2.24
CA ILE A 60 -11.19 30.42 -3.36
C ILE A 60 -12.50 29.89 -3.93
N ARG A 61 -12.71 30.03 -5.25
CA ARG A 61 -13.91 29.60 -5.97
C ARG A 61 -13.64 28.59 -7.07
N ASN A 62 -12.39 28.48 -7.54
CA ASN A 62 -11.95 27.62 -8.62
C ASN A 62 -10.45 27.31 -8.49
N MET A 63 -9.93 26.54 -9.43
CA MET A 63 -8.52 26.13 -9.47
C MET A 63 -7.56 27.33 -9.61
N ASP A 64 -7.91 28.34 -10.40
CA ASP A 64 -7.05 29.51 -10.61
C ASP A 64 -6.92 30.35 -9.32
N ASP A 65 -8.01 30.50 -8.58
CA ASP A 65 -7.99 31.12 -7.25
C ASP A 65 -7.09 30.32 -6.30
N PHE A 66 -7.21 28.98 -6.33
CA PHE A 66 -6.40 28.10 -5.51
C PHE A 66 -4.91 28.26 -5.83
N ARG A 67 -4.53 28.22 -7.10
CA ARG A 67 -3.16 28.41 -7.57
C ARG A 67 -2.57 29.75 -7.16
N ARG A 68 -3.39 30.80 -7.16
CA ARG A 68 -2.98 32.16 -6.78
C ARG A 68 -2.82 32.33 -5.27
N CYS A 69 -3.68 31.69 -4.48
CA CYS A 69 -3.70 31.86 -3.02
C CYS A 69 -2.77 30.91 -2.27
N VAL A 70 -2.51 29.71 -2.85
CA VAL A 70 -1.79 28.64 -2.18
C VAL A 70 -0.41 28.45 -2.81
N PRO A 71 0.68 28.62 -2.06
CA PRO A 71 2.02 28.42 -2.59
C PRO A 71 2.32 26.94 -2.85
N LEU A 72 3.29 26.67 -3.71
CA LEU A 72 3.95 25.37 -3.81
C LEU A 72 4.72 25.08 -2.53
N THR A 73 4.67 23.84 -2.05
CA THR A 73 5.28 23.42 -0.81
C THR A 73 6.19 22.20 -0.96
N THR A 74 7.11 22.06 -0.02
CA THR A 74 8.01 20.93 0.17
C THR A 74 7.83 20.37 1.58
N TYR A 75 8.57 19.34 1.93
CA TYR A 75 8.56 18.76 3.28
C TYR A 75 8.90 19.80 4.37
N ASP A 76 9.88 20.66 4.09
CA ASP A 76 10.37 21.65 5.06
C ASP A 76 9.29 22.66 5.49
N ASP A 77 8.34 22.94 4.60
CA ASP A 77 7.19 23.82 4.90
C ASP A 77 6.23 23.22 5.92
N TYR A 78 6.24 21.88 6.10
CA TYR A 78 5.41 21.18 7.07
C TYR A 78 6.09 20.87 8.39
N THR A 79 7.41 20.88 8.45
CA THR A 79 8.18 20.58 9.66
C THR A 79 7.70 21.33 10.91
N PRO A 80 7.33 22.64 10.86
CA PRO A 80 6.84 23.36 12.04
C PRO A 80 5.47 22.86 12.55
N TYR A 81 4.72 22.14 11.72
CA TYR A 81 3.40 21.61 12.07
C TYR A 81 3.44 20.16 12.56
N LEU A 82 4.45 19.37 12.15
CA LEU A 82 4.50 17.93 12.40
C LEU A 82 4.52 17.59 13.88
N GLU A 83 5.35 18.28 14.68
CA GLU A 83 5.40 18.08 16.12
C GLU A 83 4.07 18.42 16.81
N ARG A 84 3.40 19.50 16.40
CA ARG A 84 2.09 19.91 16.90
C ARG A 84 1.02 18.87 16.58
N LEU A 85 1.04 18.32 15.35
CA LEU A 85 0.13 17.26 14.93
C LEU A 85 0.40 15.94 15.67
N ALA A 86 1.69 15.59 15.88
CA ALA A 86 2.09 14.43 16.68
C ALA A 86 1.61 14.54 18.14
N ASN A 87 1.58 15.75 18.69
CA ASN A 87 1.01 16.05 20.00
C ASN A 87 -0.53 16.11 20.02
N GLY A 88 -1.21 15.85 18.88
CA GLY A 88 -2.67 15.78 18.77
C GLY A 88 -3.35 17.14 18.62
N GLU A 89 -2.62 18.20 18.27
CA GLU A 89 -3.22 19.52 18.01
C GLU A 89 -4.09 19.48 16.75
N ARG A 90 -5.26 20.14 16.79
CA ARG A 90 -6.28 20.07 15.76
C ARG A 90 -6.44 21.39 15.00
N ASN A 91 -7.06 21.33 13.83
CA ASN A 91 -7.38 22.48 12.98
C ASN A 91 -6.15 23.30 12.55
N ILE A 92 -5.01 22.68 12.42
CA ILE A 92 -3.77 23.29 11.91
C ILE A 92 -3.77 23.25 10.39
N LEU A 93 -3.45 22.11 9.82
CA LEU A 93 -3.39 21.89 8.36
C LEU A 93 -4.74 21.43 7.81
N THR A 94 -5.46 20.61 8.54
CA THR A 94 -6.73 20.04 8.12
C THR A 94 -7.75 20.10 9.25
N ALA A 95 -9.04 20.13 8.90
CA ALA A 95 -10.16 20.00 9.84
C ALA A 95 -10.33 18.54 10.32
N TYR A 96 -9.75 17.57 9.61
CA TYR A 96 -9.73 16.18 10.02
C TYR A 96 -8.71 15.95 11.13
N LEU A 97 -8.98 14.96 11.96
CA LEU A 97 -8.02 14.51 12.96
C LEU A 97 -6.84 13.82 12.24
N THR A 98 -5.62 14.19 12.61
CA THR A 98 -4.43 13.41 12.26
C THR A 98 -4.42 12.16 13.14
N GLU A 99 -4.61 11.00 12.54
CA GLU A 99 -4.63 9.71 13.23
C GLU A 99 -3.28 9.00 13.18
N HIS A 100 -2.50 9.32 12.14
CA HIS A 100 -1.24 8.65 11.85
C HIS A 100 -0.23 9.62 11.22
N ILE A 101 1.03 9.40 11.48
CA ILE A 101 2.14 10.00 10.76
C ILE A 101 2.83 8.87 9.99
N SER A 102 2.66 8.90 8.68
CA SER A 102 3.21 7.88 7.80
C SER A 102 4.68 8.17 7.52
N ILE A 103 5.55 7.25 7.89
CA ILE A 103 6.97 7.25 7.52
C ILE A 103 7.11 6.32 6.32
N TRP A 104 7.58 6.85 5.20
CA TRP A 104 7.85 6.06 4.00
C TRP A 104 9.34 5.91 3.71
N ASP A 105 10.08 7.00 3.90
CA ASP A 105 11.54 7.03 3.81
C ASP A 105 12.08 7.38 5.20
N TYR A 106 12.64 6.48 5.91
CA TYR A 106 13.22 6.45 7.27
C TYR A 106 13.28 7.76 8.10
N PHE A 107 13.04 8.94 7.54
CA PHE A 107 13.21 10.24 8.20
C PHE A 107 12.11 11.28 7.92
N LYS A 108 11.12 11.01 7.09
CA LYS A 108 10.13 12.02 6.70
C LYS A 108 8.70 11.53 6.92
N GLY A 109 8.18 11.83 8.10
CA GLY A 109 6.78 11.53 8.43
C GLY A 109 5.82 12.59 7.89
N LEU A 110 4.76 12.19 7.20
CA LEU A 110 3.68 13.08 6.76
C LEU A 110 2.34 12.69 7.39
N PRO A 111 1.46 13.69 7.69
CA PRO A 111 0.23 13.45 8.42
C PRO A 111 -0.79 12.68 7.57
N GLN A 112 -1.48 11.74 8.21
CA GLN A 112 -2.56 10.97 7.65
C GLN A 112 -3.84 11.17 8.47
N SER A 113 -4.91 11.51 7.80
CA SER A 113 -6.25 11.56 8.38
C SER A 113 -6.97 10.22 8.16
N ARG A 114 -8.09 10.03 8.86
CA ARG A 114 -8.96 8.87 8.61
C ARG A 114 -9.37 8.75 7.13
N TRP A 115 -9.52 9.87 6.44
CA TRP A 115 -9.84 9.87 5.02
C TRP A 115 -8.73 9.27 4.16
N SER A 116 -7.48 9.69 4.36
CA SER A 116 -6.35 9.15 3.59
C SER A 116 -6.08 7.68 3.91
N VAL A 117 -6.27 7.29 5.17
CA VAL A 117 -6.21 5.88 5.59
C VAL A 117 -7.27 5.06 4.86
N GLN A 118 -8.53 5.51 4.82
CA GLN A 118 -9.59 4.81 4.10
C GLN A 118 -9.34 4.77 2.58
N THR A 119 -8.88 5.88 1.99
CA THR A 119 -8.54 5.95 0.56
C THR A 119 -7.43 4.95 0.19
N CYS A 120 -6.40 4.83 1.05
CA CYS A 120 -5.35 3.85 0.87
C CYS A 120 -5.91 2.41 0.92
N TYR A 121 -6.76 2.10 1.90
CA TYR A 121 -7.41 0.79 1.97
C TYR A 121 -8.25 0.50 0.72
N ASP A 122 -9.09 1.42 0.31
CA ASP A 122 -9.98 1.25 -0.84
C ASP A 122 -9.16 0.97 -2.12
N TYR A 123 -8.16 1.79 -2.40
CA TYR A 123 -7.46 1.74 -3.67
C TYR A 123 -6.17 0.90 -3.70
N CYS A 124 -5.58 0.56 -2.55
CA CYS A 124 -4.47 -0.39 -2.53
C CYS A 124 -4.94 -1.82 -2.28
N PHE A 125 -5.89 -2.02 -1.35
CA PHE A 125 -6.30 -3.37 -0.95
C PHE A 125 -7.59 -3.82 -1.64
N CYS A 126 -8.67 -3.02 -1.60
CA CYS A 126 -9.95 -3.47 -2.17
C CYS A 126 -9.88 -3.66 -3.68
N THR A 127 -9.19 -2.79 -4.43
CA THR A 127 -8.98 -3.01 -5.87
C THR A 127 -8.10 -4.23 -6.14
N ALA A 128 -7.06 -4.46 -5.34
CA ALA A 128 -6.23 -5.65 -5.47
C ALA A 128 -7.02 -6.93 -5.15
N PHE A 129 -7.88 -6.92 -4.12
CA PHE A 129 -8.80 -8.02 -3.85
C PHE A 129 -9.80 -8.23 -4.98
N TYR A 130 -10.28 -7.16 -5.61
CA TYR A 130 -11.12 -7.28 -6.80
C TYR A 130 -10.39 -7.98 -7.92
N VAL A 131 -9.15 -7.57 -8.23
CA VAL A 131 -8.36 -8.21 -9.29
C VAL A 131 -8.11 -9.68 -8.96
N ALA A 132 -7.63 -9.99 -7.76
CA ALA A 132 -7.39 -11.38 -7.35
C ALA A 132 -8.68 -12.23 -7.39
N GLY A 133 -9.81 -11.68 -6.94
CA GLY A 133 -11.11 -12.37 -6.96
C GLY A 133 -11.65 -12.58 -8.37
N HIS A 134 -11.45 -11.61 -9.27
CA HIS A 134 -11.86 -11.71 -10.67
C HIS A 134 -11.19 -12.90 -11.39
N TYR A 135 -9.94 -13.21 -11.04
CA TYR A 135 -9.20 -14.35 -11.55
C TYR A 135 -9.35 -15.63 -10.69
N GLY A 136 -10.19 -15.60 -9.67
CA GLY A 136 -10.46 -16.76 -8.81
C GLY A 136 -9.39 -17.08 -7.77
N TYR A 137 -8.56 -16.10 -7.39
CA TYR A 137 -7.47 -16.29 -6.43
C TYR A 137 -7.83 -15.94 -4.98
N LEU A 138 -9.03 -15.41 -4.72
CA LEU A 138 -9.59 -15.32 -3.37
C LEU A 138 -10.28 -16.66 -3.01
N THR A 139 -9.49 -17.59 -2.52
CA THR A 139 -9.93 -18.94 -2.16
C THR A 139 -10.07 -19.11 -0.64
N ASP A 140 -10.39 -20.32 -0.20
CA ASP A 140 -10.59 -20.63 1.23
C ASP A 140 -9.27 -20.81 2.01
N GLY A 141 -8.11 -20.47 1.42
CA GLY A 141 -6.81 -20.52 2.07
C GLY A 141 -6.46 -19.25 2.84
N LEU A 142 -5.40 -19.36 3.66
CA LEU A 142 -4.88 -18.29 4.48
C LEU A 142 -4.19 -17.19 3.66
N THR A 143 -4.09 -16.01 4.25
CA THR A 143 -3.30 -14.88 3.73
C THR A 143 -1.98 -14.77 4.51
N LEU A 144 -0.86 -14.96 3.83
CA LEU A 144 0.46 -14.65 4.38
C LEU A 144 0.67 -13.13 4.34
N ASN A 145 0.74 -12.53 5.51
CA ASN A 145 0.95 -11.09 5.66
C ASN A 145 2.42 -10.81 6.01
N LEU A 146 3.13 -10.14 5.11
CA LEU A 146 4.48 -9.64 5.31
C LEU A 146 4.50 -8.10 5.43
N LEU A 147 3.38 -7.53 5.90
CA LEU A 147 3.25 -6.16 6.38
C LEU A 147 3.35 -6.21 7.90
N ASN A 148 4.53 -6.00 8.45
CA ASN A 148 4.83 -6.31 9.84
C ASN A 148 5.85 -5.36 10.47
N GLU A 149 6.00 -4.15 9.92
CA GLU A 149 6.80 -3.11 10.55
C GLU A 149 6.10 -2.58 11.80
N PRO A 150 6.85 -2.32 12.89
CA PRO A 150 6.27 -1.87 14.13
C PRO A 150 5.62 -0.49 14.00
N ILE A 151 4.44 -0.35 14.62
CA ILE A 151 3.71 0.91 14.70
C ILE A 151 3.86 1.48 16.12
N GLU A 152 4.51 2.63 16.23
CA GLU A 152 4.61 3.35 17.48
C GLU A 152 3.29 4.09 17.79
N ARG A 153 2.85 4.09 19.03
CA ARG A 153 1.72 4.89 19.52
C ARG A 153 2.21 5.97 20.47
N LEU A 154 2.04 7.22 20.06
CA LEU A 154 2.39 8.38 20.88
C LEU A 154 1.39 8.59 22.04
N ALA A 155 1.79 9.37 23.04
CA ALA A 155 0.94 9.71 24.19
C ALA A 155 -0.36 10.43 23.79
N SER A 156 -0.35 11.16 22.67
CA SER A 156 -1.53 11.81 22.07
C SER A 156 -2.56 10.83 21.48
N GLY A 157 -2.17 9.56 21.29
CA GLY A 157 -2.92 8.53 20.57
C GLY A 157 -2.65 8.49 19.07
N VAL A 158 -1.92 9.46 18.52
CA VAL A 158 -1.42 9.43 17.13
C VAL A 158 -0.45 8.27 16.97
N THR A 159 -0.53 7.55 15.86
CA THR A 159 0.41 6.46 15.56
C THR A 159 1.45 6.91 14.55
N VAL A 160 2.63 6.30 14.57
CA VAL A 160 3.76 6.59 13.68
C VAL A 160 4.28 5.29 13.09
N GLY A 161 4.54 5.26 11.79
CA GLY A 161 5.07 4.08 11.10
C GLY A 161 4.65 4.00 9.64
N ASN A 162 4.77 2.82 9.05
CA ASN A 162 4.31 2.60 7.69
C ASN A 162 2.77 2.56 7.64
N LEU A 163 2.18 3.22 6.64
CA LEU A 163 0.72 3.31 6.50
C LEU A 163 0.07 1.95 6.19
N LEU A 164 0.74 1.11 5.40
CA LEU A 164 0.20 -0.21 5.03
C LEU A 164 0.11 -1.14 6.23
N ASP A 165 1.14 -1.15 7.09
CA ASP A 165 1.14 -1.92 8.34
C ASP A 165 0.02 -1.46 9.27
N ARG A 166 -0.17 -0.15 9.39
CA ARG A 166 -1.30 0.40 10.15
C ARG A 166 -2.66 -0.06 9.60
N MET A 167 -2.80 -0.19 8.28
CA MET A 167 -4.05 -0.62 7.65
C MET A 167 -4.46 -2.02 8.12
N LEU A 168 -3.51 -2.95 8.15
CA LEU A 168 -3.78 -4.31 8.64
C LEU A 168 -4.12 -4.31 10.13
N LEU A 169 -3.41 -3.53 10.95
CA LEU A 169 -3.69 -3.42 12.39
C LEU A 169 -5.12 -2.95 12.69
N ILE A 170 -5.64 -2.01 11.91
CA ILE A 170 -7.02 -1.52 12.09
C ILE A 170 -8.04 -2.60 11.75
N ARG A 171 -7.74 -3.45 10.76
CA ARG A 171 -8.64 -4.49 10.27
C ARG A 171 -8.48 -5.84 10.97
N ASP A 172 -7.42 -6.04 11.76
CA ASP A 172 -7.19 -7.31 12.49
C ASP A 172 -8.36 -7.71 13.40
N ILE A 173 -9.02 -6.73 14.00
CA ILE A 173 -10.20 -6.99 14.86
C ILE A 173 -11.30 -7.72 14.07
N ASP A 174 -11.45 -7.41 12.79
CA ASP A 174 -12.52 -7.95 11.94
C ASP A 174 -12.15 -9.30 11.30
N TYR A 175 -10.83 -9.64 11.21
CA TYR A 175 -10.34 -10.74 10.38
C TYR A 175 -9.41 -11.73 11.11
N LYS A 176 -9.59 -11.92 12.43
CA LYS A 176 -8.82 -12.88 13.21
C LYS A 176 -8.90 -14.30 12.61
N GLY A 177 -7.74 -14.93 12.44
CA GLY A 177 -7.63 -16.29 11.92
C GLY A 177 -7.57 -16.40 10.39
N VAL A 178 -7.52 -15.29 9.66
CA VAL A 178 -7.32 -15.27 8.21
C VAL A 178 -5.84 -15.07 7.86
N TYR A 179 -5.11 -14.34 8.70
CA TYR A 179 -3.70 -14.07 8.50
C TYR A 179 -2.82 -15.16 9.14
N VAL A 180 -1.75 -15.51 8.41
CA VAL A 180 -0.76 -16.52 8.85
C VAL A 180 0.00 -16.05 10.07
N ILE A 181 0.49 -14.80 10.05
CA ILE A 181 1.28 -14.24 11.15
C ILE A 181 0.35 -13.41 12.04
N PRO A 182 0.17 -13.79 13.31
CA PRO A 182 -0.64 -13.02 14.24
C PRO A 182 0.02 -11.67 14.57
N PHE A 183 -0.77 -10.60 14.65
CA PHE A 183 -0.25 -9.28 15.01
C PHE A 183 0.39 -9.20 16.40
N SER A 184 -0.04 -10.08 17.32
CA SER A 184 0.60 -10.18 18.63
C SER A 184 2.07 -10.65 18.54
N ALA A 185 2.41 -11.46 17.55
CA ALA A 185 3.79 -11.90 17.31
C ALA A 185 4.65 -10.78 16.70
N ILE A 186 4.06 -9.95 15.83
CA ILE A 186 4.75 -8.82 15.18
C ILE A 186 5.16 -7.75 16.21
N ASN A 187 4.26 -7.37 17.10
CA ASN A 187 4.47 -6.27 18.04
C ASN A 187 5.52 -6.56 19.14
N THR A 188 5.97 -7.80 19.29
CA THR A 188 6.91 -8.21 20.36
C THR A 188 8.30 -8.59 19.84
N ALA A 189 8.49 -8.67 18.53
CA ALA A 189 9.72 -9.12 17.90
C ALA A 189 10.68 -7.94 17.61
N ASP A 190 11.98 -8.17 17.82
CA ASP A 190 13.03 -7.35 17.23
C ASP A 190 13.27 -7.79 15.77
N GLU A 191 14.03 -7.00 15.01
CA GLU A 191 14.29 -7.22 13.58
C GLU A 191 14.93 -8.62 13.31
N THR A 192 15.78 -9.10 14.18
CA THR A 192 16.45 -10.41 14.04
C THR A 192 15.46 -11.57 14.28
N THR A 193 14.60 -11.42 15.27
CA THR A 193 13.56 -12.39 15.63
C THR A 193 12.44 -12.40 14.58
N MET A 194 12.20 -11.28 13.89
CA MET A 194 11.12 -11.16 12.91
C MET A 194 11.31 -12.12 11.73
N SER A 195 12.49 -12.18 11.12
CA SER A 195 12.74 -13.12 10.00
C SER A 195 12.51 -14.58 10.37
N TYR A 196 12.84 -14.96 11.63
CA TYR A 196 12.53 -16.28 12.16
C TYR A 196 11.01 -16.50 12.31
N ILE A 197 10.30 -15.55 12.89
CA ILE A 197 8.86 -15.61 13.11
C ILE A 197 8.11 -15.72 11.76
N GLU A 198 8.45 -14.89 10.79
CA GLU A 198 7.88 -14.91 9.44
C GLU A 198 8.02 -16.30 8.80
N ALA A 199 9.25 -16.81 8.77
CA ALA A 199 9.56 -18.10 8.19
C ALA A 199 8.86 -19.25 8.93
N LEU A 200 8.86 -19.23 10.26
CA LEU A 200 8.26 -20.27 11.09
C LEU A 200 6.74 -20.35 10.89
N TYR A 201 6.04 -19.21 10.99
CA TYR A 201 4.59 -19.17 10.77
C TYR A 201 4.23 -19.56 9.34
N ALA A 202 4.95 -19.04 8.33
CA ALA A 202 4.70 -19.37 6.94
C ALA A 202 4.89 -20.87 6.67
N LEU A 203 5.97 -21.47 7.15
CA LEU A 203 6.24 -22.91 6.97
C LEU A 203 5.26 -23.78 7.75
N SER A 204 4.81 -23.36 8.93
CA SER A 204 3.85 -24.15 9.74
C SER A 204 2.49 -24.33 9.04
N GLN A 205 2.15 -23.48 8.07
CA GLN A 205 0.91 -23.54 7.31
C GLN A 205 1.15 -24.09 5.90
N ARG A 206 0.25 -24.96 5.45
CA ARG A 206 0.25 -25.47 4.08
C ARG A 206 -0.73 -24.71 3.18
N ASP A 207 -1.87 -24.32 3.75
CA ASP A 207 -3.02 -23.81 3.03
C ASP A 207 -3.00 -22.29 2.89
N ILE A 208 -1.84 -21.76 2.44
CA ILE A 208 -1.68 -20.36 2.07
C ILE A 208 -2.11 -20.20 0.61
N SER A 209 -3.05 -19.29 0.35
CA SER A 209 -3.56 -19.02 -1.01
C SER A 209 -3.22 -17.63 -1.55
N LEU A 210 -2.95 -16.69 -0.65
CA LEU A 210 -2.64 -15.31 -0.95
C LEU A 210 -1.45 -14.84 -0.10
N ALA A 211 -0.57 -14.02 -0.67
CA ALA A 211 0.42 -13.28 0.10
C ALA A 211 0.28 -11.78 -0.12
N ILE A 212 0.59 -10.98 0.90
CA ILE A 212 0.59 -9.52 0.85
C ILE A 212 1.92 -9.03 1.40
N CYS A 213 2.65 -8.22 0.63
CA CYS A 213 3.89 -7.59 1.06
C CYS A 213 3.97 -6.14 0.54
N ASP A 214 4.74 -5.30 1.22
CA ASP A 214 5.01 -3.94 0.78
C ASP A 214 6.03 -3.92 -0.36
N ARG A 215 7.05 -4.79 -0.30
CA ARG A 215 8.14 -4.89 -1.28
C ARG A 215 8.46 -6.34 -1.63
N TYR A 216 8.98 -6.58 -2.84
CA TYR A 216 9.39 -7.92 -3.29
C TYR A 216 10.50 -8.52 -2.45
N ASP A 217 11.45 -7.69 -2.03
CA ASP A 217 12.60 -8.11 -1.24
C ASP A 217 12.21 -8.75 0.09
N LYS A 218 11.15 -8.29 0.74
CA LYS A 218 10.60 -8.94 1.95
C LYS A 218 10.28 -10.42 1.73
N MET A 219 9.59 -10.73 0.65
CA MET A 219 9.28 -12.14 0.31
C MET A 219 10.55 -12.93 -0.04
N VAL A 220 11.47 -12.31 -0.78
CA VAL A 220 12.77 -12.93 -1.12
C VAL A 220 13.62 -13.17 0.12
N GLU A 221 13.68 -12.21 1.05
CA GLU A 221 14.41 -12.33 2.31
C GLU A 221 13.87 -13.48 3.16
N MET A 222 12.55 -13.60 3.30
CA MET A 222 11.91 -14.73 3.99
C MET A 222 12.25 -16.06 3.32
N LEU A 223 12.18 -16.16 2.00
CA LEU A 223 12.49 -17.40 1.27
C LEU A 223 13.96 -17.80 1.44
N ARG A 224 14.88 -16.83 1.36
CA ARG A 224 16.31 -17.07 1.62
C ARG A 224 16.57 -17.47 3.07
N TYR A 225 15.83 -16.89 4.02
CA TYR A 225 15.93 -17.29 5.42
C TYR A 225 15.49 -18.75 5.57
N ILE A 226 14.40 -19.16 4.94
CA ILE A 226 13.92 -20.54 4.93
C ILE A 226 15.00 -21.47 4.35
N GLU A 227 15.56 -21.18 3.17
CA GLU A 227 16.60 -22.01 2.56
C GLU A 227 17.82 -22.19 3.47
N LYS A 228 18.19 -21.19 4.22
CA LYS A 228 19.35 -21.21 5.10
C LYS A 228 19.08 -21.95 6.44
N HIS A 229 17.87 -21.83 6.97
CA HIS A 229 17.53 -22.22 8.34
C HIS A 229 16.47 -23.34 8.43
N TRP A 230 16.07 -23.94 7.32
CA TRP A 230 15.01 -24.95 7.30
C TRP A 230 15.22 -26.13 8.28
N PRO A 231 16.45 -26.63 8.57
CA PRO A 231 16.62 -27.72 9.52
C PRO A 231 16.12 -27.32 10.93
N GLN A 232 16.52 -26.16 11.42
CA GLN A 232 16.04 -25.65 12.70
C GLN A 232 14.54 -25.36 12.66
N LEU A 233 14.03 -24.72 11.60
CA LEU A 233 12.60 -24.39 11.46
C LEU A 233 11.73 -25.65 11.47
N THR A 234 12.18 -26.72 10.82
CA THR A 234 11.44 -28.00 10.83
C THR A 234 11.47 -28.70 12.18
N ASP A 235 12.58 -28.64 12.90
CA ASP A 235 12.67 -29.17 14.28
C ASP A 235 11.72 -28.41 15.21
N ASP A 236 11.67 -27.07 15.08
CA ASP A 236 10.76 -26.21 15.87
C ASP A 236 9.27 -26.48 15.52
N ILE A 237 8.95 -26.74 14.23
CA ILE A 237 7.59 -27.12 13.83
C ILE A 237 7.22 -28.51 14.35
N GLU A 238 8.15 -29.47 14.31
CA GLU A 238 7.90 -30.84 14.79
C GLU A 238 7.61 -30.88 16.28
N GLN A 239 8.41 -30.14 17.07
CA GLN A 239 8.33 -30.15 18.53
C GLN A 239 7.30 -29.15 19.06
N GLY A 240 6.98 -28.13 18.30
CA GLY A 240 6.24 -26.96 18.76
C GLY A 240 7.07 -26.04 19.65
N ASN A 241 6.64 -24.79 19.75
CA ASN A 241 7.25 -23.79 20.65
C ASN A 241 6.22 -22.72 21.07
N THR A 242 6.66 -21.57 21.55
CA THR A 242 5.78 -20.47 21.96
C THR A 242 4.98 -19.85 20.81
N TYR A 243 5.38 -20.08 19.56
CA TYR A 243 4.77 -19.50 18.36
C TYR A 243 3.88 -20.48 17.59
N VAL A 244 4.25 -21.77 17.54
CA VAL A 244 3.54 -22.77 16.74
C VAL A 244 3.27 -24.04 17.54
N GLU A 245 2.13 -24.66 17.28
CA GLU A 245 1.79 -25.98 17.82
C GLU A 245 2.60 -27.08 17.12
N PRO A 246 2.89 -28.21 17.78
CA PRO A 246 3.62 -29.33 17.20
C PRO A 246 2.94 -29.89 15.94
N ASN A 247 3.72 -30.06 14.86
CA ASN A 247 3.22 -30.64 13.62
C ASN A 247 4.30 -31.47 12.89
N ALA A 248 4.45 -32.72 13.28
CA ALA A 248 5.45 -33.63 12.71
C ALA A 248 5.19 -33.98 11.25
N GLU A 249 3.92 -34.06 10.81
CA GLU A 249 3.58 -34.32 9.41
C GLU A 249 4.05 -33.17 8.51
N ARG A 250 3.78 -31.92 8.90
CA ARG A 250 4.22 -30.75 8.15
C ARG A 250 5.74 -30.63 8.15
N ALA A 251 6.41 -30.87 9.28
CA ALA A 251 7.87 -30.83 9.36
C ALA A 251 8.52 -31.83 8.40
N ASN A 252 8.01 -33.07 8.34
CA ASN A 252 8.54 -34.09 7.43
C ASN A 252 8.30 -33.73 5.97
N ALA A 253 7.12 -33.22 5.62
CA ALA A 253 6.84 -32.75 4.25
C ALA A 253 7.79 -31.63 3.80
N ILE A 254 8.14 -30.70 4.71
CA ILE A 254 9.11 -29.64 4.41
C ILE A 254 10.52 -30.25 4.21
N ARG A 255 10.95 -31.18 5.08
CA ARG A 255 12.26 -31.84 4.94
C ARG A 255 12.40 -32.53 3.57
N GLU A 256 11.38 -33.29 3.14
CA GLU A 256 11.37 -33.95 1.83
C GLU A 256 11.51 -32.95 0.67
N ILE A 257 10.83 -31.78 0.76
CA ILE A 257 10.97 -30.72 -0.22
C ILE A 257 12.39 -30.15 -0.21
N MET A 258 12.89 -29.77 0.98
CA MET A 258 14.16 -29.05 1.10
C MET A 258 15.39 -29.91 0.79
N GLU A 259 15.34 -31.22 1.01
CA GLU A 259 16.42 -32.16 0.66
C GLU A 259 16.61 -32.30 -0.84
N THR A 260 15.57 -32.07 -1.65
CA THR A 260 15.60 -32.15 -3.12
C THR A 260 15.58 -30.79 -3.80
N HIS A 261 15.42 -29.71 -3.02
CA HIS A 261 15.29 -28.37 -3.54
C HIS A 261 16.56 -27.81 -4.15
N HIS A 262 16.44 -27.16 -5.29
CA HIS A 262 17.49 -26.36 -5.90
C HIS A 262 17.35 -24.90 -5.50
N ILE A 263 18.34 -24.36 -4.80
CA ILE A 263 18.34 -22.99 -4.25
C ILE A 263 17.86 -21.98 -5.32
N GLY A 264 16.89 -21.15 -4.93
CA GLY A 264 16.37 -20.05 -5.75
C GLY A 264 15.34 -20.43 -6.81
N THR A 265 14.81 -21.68 -6.83
CA THR A 265 13.89 -22.11 -7.88
C THR A 265 12.60 -22.74 -7.35
N GLN A 266 11.45 -22.23 -7.78
CA GLN A 266 10.11 -22.84 -7.59
C GLN A 266 9.77 -23.33 -6.17
N LEU A 267 10.39 -22.74 -5.14
CA LEU A 267 10.19 -23.12 -3.75
C LEU A 267 8.77 -22.83 -3.26
N VAL A 268 8.18 -21.73 -3.72
CA VAL A 268 6.84 -21.29 -3.32
C VAL A 268 5.78 -22.31 -3.70
N GLU A 269 5.79 -22.82 -4.92
CA GLU A 269 4.82 -23.82 -5.38
C GLU A 269 4.95 -25.15 -4.63
N GLN A 270 6.16 -25.52 -4.19
CA GLN A 270 6.40 -26.74 -3.43
C GLN A 270 5.94 -26.62 -1.99
N LEU A 271 6.25 -25.50 -1.33
CA LEU A 271 5.89 -25.26 0.07
C LEU A 271 4.40 -24.95 0.24
N TRP A 272 3.83 -24.16 -0.68
CA TRP A 272 2.45 -23.67 -0.64
C TRP A 272 1.75 -23.85 -1.99
N PRO A 273 1.31 -25.08 -2.33
CA PRO A 273 0.69 -25.33 -3.64
C PRO A 273 -0.59 -24.52 -3.93
N GLY A 274 -1.22 -24.00 -2.87
CA GLY A 274 -2.41 -23.13 -2.96
C GLY A 274 -2.09 -21.66 -3.22
N LEU A 275 -0.84 -21.21 -3.02
CA LEU A 275 -0.46 -19.81 -3.22
C LEU A 275 -0.42 -19.46 -4.71
N ARG A 276 -1.40 -18.71 -5.16
CA ARG A 276 -1.60 -18.34 -6.58
C ARG A 276 -1.44 -16.85 -6.83
N CYS A 277 -1.50 -16.02 -5.79
CA CYS A 277 -1.46 -14.58 -5.96
C CYS A 277 -0.62 -13.92 -4.86
N ILE A 278 0.26 -13.02 -5.26
CA ILE A 278 1.03 -12.15 -4.37
C ILE A 278 0.66 -10.70 -4.67
N MET A 279 0.12 -10.00 -3.67
CA MET A 279 -0.15 -8.57 -3.73
C MET A 279 1.09 -7.82 -3.26
N VAL A 280 1.62 -6.92 -4.09
CA VAL A 280 2.82 -6.13 -3.80
C VAL A 280 2.52 -4.66 -3.96
N HIS A 281 2.87 -3.85 -2.97
CA HIS A 281 2.64 -2.41 -3.05
C HIS A 281 3.74 -1.67 -3.82
N ASP A 282 4.99 -2.11 -3.75
CA ASP A 282 6.10 -1.51 -4.49
C ASP A 282 6.19 -2.04 -5.93
N ALA A 283 5.31 -1.55 -6.80
CA ALA A 283 5.40 -1.78 -8.25
C ALA A 283 6.66 -1.11 -8.90
N HIS A 284 7.42 -0.33 -8.11
CA HIS A 284 8.41 0.59 -8.63
C HIS A 284 9.78 -0.04 -8.87
N ASN A 285 10.05 -1.16 -8.21
CA ASN A 285 11.29 -1.87 -8.33
C ASN A 285 11.11 -3.21 -9.08
N LEU A 286 10.72 -3.18 -10.35
CA LEU A 286 11.00 -4.30 -11.26
C LEU A 286 12.53 -4.46 -11.35
N SER A 287 13.12 -4.86 -10.24
CA SER A 287 14.53 -4.95 -9.95
C SER A 287 14.96 -6.40 -10.04
N THR A 288 16.23 -6.65 -9.88
CA THR A 288 16.79 -7.99 -9.70
C THR A 288 16.03 -8.83 -8.65
N SER A 289 15.47 -8.19 -7.63
CA SER A 289 14.66 -8.85 -6.59
C SER A 289 13.33 -9.37 -7.13
N PHE A 290 12.68 -8.67 -8.05
CA PHE A 290 11.44 -9.15 -8.67
C PHE A 290 11.69 -10.37 -9.57
N GLU A 291 12.73 -10.33 -10.40
CA GLU A 291 13.11 -11.48 -11.25
C GLU A 291 13.46 -12.69 -10.38
N LEU A 292 14.17 -12.47 -9.28
CA LEU A 292 14.48 -13.52 -8.32
C LEU A 292 13.22 -14.08 -7.67
N LEU A 293 12.29 -13.22 -7.24
CA LEU A 293 11.01 -13.65 -6.67
C LEU A 293 10.21 -14.49 -7.68
N ARG A 294 10.17 -14.08 -8.94
CA ARG A 294 9.53 -14.89 -10.01
C ARG A 294 10.15 -16.27 -10.15
N THR A 295 11.48 -16.37 -10.01
CA THR A 295 12.18 -17.68 -10.05
C THR A 295 11.77 -18.55 -8.86
N TYR A 296 11.64 -17.98 -7.66
CA TYR A 296 11.15 -18.70 -6.48
C TYR A 296 9.68 -19.12 -6.61
N CYS A 297 8.86 -18.29 -7.24
CA CYS A 297 7.41 -18.52 -7.36
C CYS A 297 7.06 -19.55 -8.43
N GLY A 298 7.86 -19.67 -9.52
CA GLY A 298 7.46 -20.44 -10.68
C GLY A 298 6.42 -19.73 -11.57
N SER A 299 5.78 -20.47 -12.46
CA SER A 299 4.87 -19.90 -13.47
C SER A 299 3.42 -19.79 -13.03
N ASN A 300 3.04 -20.43 -11.93
CA ASN A 300 1.64 -20.52 -11.48
C ASN A 300 1.27 -19.47 -10.43
N VAL A 301 2.23 -18.65 -10.00
CA VAL A 301 2.01 -17.55 -9.06
C VAL A 301 1.98 -16.23 -9.81
N HIS A 302 0.92 -15.48 -9.59
CA HIS A 302 0.63 -14.21 -10.24
C HIS A 302 0.82 -13.03 -9.28
N PHE A 303 1.02 -11.84 -9.84
CA PHE A 303 1.27 -10.63 -9.07
C PHE A 303 0.16 -9.60 -9.28
N VAL A 304 -0.30 -8.98 -8.20
CA VAL A 304 -1.13 -7.78 -8.22
C VAL A 304 -0.32 -6.63 -7.66
N PHE A 305 -0.01 -5.66 -8.50
CA PHE A 305 0.68 -4.43 -8.10
C PHE A 305 -0.37 -3.44 -7.58
N THR A 306 -0.42 -3.20 -6.27
CA THR A 306 -1.57 -2.51 -5.67
C THR A 306 -1.68 -1.02 -6.00
N GLY A 307 -0.70 -0.43 -6.68
CA GLY A 307 -0.72 0.97 -7.13
C GLY A 307 0.48 1.78 -6.64
N ILE A 308 0.45 3.07 -6.93
CA ILE A 308 1.50 4.02 -6.57
C ILE A 308 1.01 4.89 -5.42
N GLY A 309 1.79 4.90 -4.34
CA GLY A 309 1.54 5.74 -3.18
C GLY A 309 2.83 6.27 -2.57
N SER A 310 2.68 7.10 -1.56
CA SER A 310 3.76 7.58 -0.67
C SER A 310 3.16 8.11 0.64
N ALA A 311 4.00 8.59 1.55
CA ALA A 311 3.52 9.34 2.70
C ALA A 311 2.67 10.58 2.32
N ALA A 312 2.79 11.09 1.10
CA ALA A 312 1.97 12.20 0.61
C ALA A 312 0.58 11.78 0.11
N GLY A 313 0.29 10.50 -0.04
CA GLY A 313 -1.04 9.99 -0.43
C GLY A 313 -0.99 8.78 -1.35
N THR A 314 -2.17 8.26 -1.69
CA THR A 314 -2.38 7.18 -2.67
C THR A 314 -2.74 7.81 -4.02
N PHE A 315 -1.90 7.57 -5.02
CA PHE A 315 -1.99 8.29 -6.31
C PHE A 315 -2.65 7.46 -7.41
N SER A 316 -2.37 6.17 -7.45
CA SER A 316 -2.91 5.30 -8.48
C SER A 316 -3.25 3.93 -7.93
N THR A 317 -3.99 3.15 -8.70
CA THR A 317 -4.41 1.81 -8.33
C THR A 317 -4.32 0.83 -9.51
N THR A 318 -4.27 -0.45 -9.19
CA THR A 318 -4.19 -1.54 -10.16
C THR A 318 -5.47 -1.68 -10.99
N LEU A 319 -5.30 -2.16 -12.21
CA LEU A 319 -6.40 -2.55 -13.09
C LEU A 319 -6.42 -4.04 -13.40
N ASN A 320 -5.25 -4.66 -13.50
CA ASN A 320 -5.06 -6.00 -14.03
C ASN A 320 -4.07 -6.83 -13.21
N LEU A 321 -4.09 -8.13 -13.48
CA LEU A 321 -3.11 -9.09 -12.97
C LEU A 321 -1.82 -9.02 -13.79
N ASP A 322 -0.68 -9.18 -13.14
CA ASP A 322 0.67 -9.18 -13.75
C ASP A 322 1.01 -7.91 -14.58
N ASP A 323 0.28 -6.83 -14.37
CA ASP A 323 0.45 -5.59 -15.10
C ASP A 323 0.92 -4.46 -14.14
N PRO A 324 2.12 -3.90 -14.30
CA PRO A 324 2.61 -2.82 -13.47
C PRO A 324 1.96 -1.46 -13.78
N GLN A 325 1.16 -1.36 -14.86
CA GLN A 325 0.44 -0.14 -15.16
C GLN A 325 -0.69 0.08 -14.17
N THR A 326 -0.81 1.30 -13.69
CA THR A 326 -1.83 1.70 -12.74
C THR A 326 -2.58 2.93 -13.24
N VAL A 327 -3.85 3.07 -12.89
CA VAL A 327 -4.64 4.26 -13.23
C VAL A 327 -4.56 5.29 -12.10
N LEU A 328 -4.38 6.57 -12.44
CA LEU A 328 -4.50 7.66 -11.48
C LEU A 328 -5.91 7.67 -10.85
N ILE A 329 -6.01 8.04 -9.59
CA ILE A 329 -7.26 8.06 -8.85
C ILE A 329 -7.76 9.50 -8.75
N PRO A 330 -8.78 9.92 -9.52
CA PRO A 330 -9.19 11.32 -9.60
C PRO A 330 -9.75 11.93 -8.32
N ASP A 331 -10.19 11.12 -7.35
CA ASP A 331 -10.79 11.58 -6.09
C ASP A 331 -9.98 11.24 -4.83
N SER A 332 -8.73 10.80 -4.99
CA SER A 332 -7.84 10.52 -3.86
C SER A 332 -7.09 11.76 -3.37
N VAL A 333 -6.59 12.56 -4.31
CA VAL A 333 -5.88 13.82 -4.10
C VAL A 333 -6.21 14.78 -5.25
N PHE A 334 -6.03 16.08 -5.04
CA PHE A 334 -6.03 17.03 -6.14
C PHE A 334 -4.64 17.09 -6.76
N TYR A 335 -4.55 16.91 -8.09
CA TYR A 335 -3.31 16.83 -8.83
C TYR A 335 -3.06 18.10 -9.66
N GLU A 336 -1.81 18.50 -9.67
CA GLU A 336 -1.18 19.33 -10.69
C GLU A 336 0.07 18.58 -11.18
N PHE A 337 0.50 18.77 -12.41
CA PHE A 337 1.60 18.02 -12.99
C PHE A 337 2.64 18.94 -13.60
N LYS A 338 3.89 18.78 -13.20
CA LYS A 338 5.03 19.45 -13.80
C LYS A 338 5.64 18.54 -14.87
N PRO A 339 5.72 18.95 -16.16
CA PRO A 339 6.53 18.21 -17.14
C PRO A 339 7.99 18.13 -16.69
N THR A 340 8.61 16.98 -16.83
CA THR A 340 10.02 16.78 -16.38
C THR A 340 11.02 17.57 -17.22
N ASP A 341 10.67 17.85 -18.46
CA ASP A 341 11.44 18.68 -19.41
C ASP A 341 11.24 20.20 -19.24
N ALA A 342 10.32 20.62 -18.34
CA ALA A 342 10.08 22.03 -18.06
C ALA A 342 10.99 22.57 -16.96
N GLU A 343 11.54 23.77 -17.16
CA GLU A 343 12.26 24.48 -16.11
C GLU A 343 11.30 25.09 -15.08
N GLY A 344 11.53 24.75 -13.79
CA GLY A 344 10.74 25.26 -12.67
C GLY A 344 9.30 24.76 -12.66
N TYR A 345 8.42 25.49 -11.95
CA TYR A 345 6.99 25.13 -11.73
C TYR A 345 6.04 26.22 -12.25
N ASN A 346 6.46 26.98 -13.27
CA ASN A 346 5.65 28.08 -13.80
C ASN A 346 4.43 27.59 -14.58
N THR A 347 4.52 26.40 -15.18
CA THR A 347 3.41 25.79 -15.91
C THR A 347 3.10 24.42 -15.30
N LEU A 348 1.99 24.34 -14.57
CA LEU A 348 1.46 23.08 -14.05
C LEU A 348 0.23 22.69 -14.85
N LEU A 349 0.23 21.45 -15.32
CA LEU A 349 -0.84 20.87 -16.13
C LEU A 349 -1.90 20.21 -15.24
N THR A 350 -3.08 20.05 -15.81
CA THR A 350 -4.16 19.24 -15.25
C THR A 350 -4.12 17.82 -15.82
N MET A 351 -4.89 16.91 -15.24
CA MET A 351 -4.87 15.48 -15.58
C MET A 351 -5.27 15.20 -17.05
N ASP A 352 -6.18 15.99 -17.60
CA ASP A 352 -6.62 15.90 -19.01
C ASP A 352 -5.56 16.37 -20.02
N GLN A 353 -4.60 17.20 -19.58
CA GLN A 353 -3.53 17.74 -20.41
C GLN A 353 -2.30 16.82 -20.50
N LEU A 354 -2.31 15.67 -19.82
CA LEU A 354 -1.19 14.74 -19.84
C LEU A 354 -1.15 13.98 -21.18
N GLU A 355 0.06 13.84 -21.73
CA GLU A 355 0.34 13.18 -23.00
C GLU A 355 0.98 11.82 -22.79
N ILE A 356 0.53 10.81 -23.55
CA ILE A 356 1.13 9.46 -23.54
C ILE A 356 2.59 9.54 -24.02
N GLY A 357 3.47 8.84 -23.33
CA GLY A 357 4.91 8.79 -23.61
C GLY A 357 5.71 9.93 -22.98
N ARG A 358 5.07 10.81 -22.17
CA ARG A 358 5.77 11.88 -21.44
C ARG A 358 5.76 11.63 -19.94
N SER A 359 6.78 12.16 -19.29
CA SER A 359 7.00 12.05 -17.85
C SER A 359 6.67 13.35 -17.13
N TYR A 360 6.07 13.21 -15.94
CA TYR A 360 5.58 14.32 -15.13
C TYR A 360 5.86 14.09 -13.65
N GLU A 361 6.19 15.17 -12.94
CA GLU A 361 6.21 15.17 -11.47
C GLU A 361 4.82 15.61 -10.96
N PRO A 362 4.11 14.77 -10.18
CA PRO A 362 2.86 15.17 -9.53
C PRO A 362 3.13 16.13 -8.37
N VAL A 363 2.35 17.19 -8.34
CA VAL A 363 2.20 18.12 -7.21
C VAL A 363 0.81 17.88 -6.64
N VAL A 364 0.68 17.58 -5.36
CA VAL A 364 -0.58 17.10 -4.79
C VAL A 364 -1.11 17.96 -3.66
N SER A 365 -2.45 18.00 -3.56
CA SER A 365 -3.13 18.55 -2.39
C SER A 365 -4.08 17.51 -1.81
N THR A 366 -4.05 17.32 -0.48
CA THR A 366 -4.69 16.19 0.19
C THR A 366 -5.62 16.64 1.34
N LEU A 367 -6.61 15.84 1.64
CA LEU A 367 -7.47 16.06 2.82
C LEU A 367 -6.74 15.83 4.15
N SER A 368 -5.52 15.32 4.12
CA SER A 368 -4.64 15.20 5.30
C SER A 368 -3.85 16.47 5.60
N GLY A 369 -3.96 17.52 4.76
CA GLY A 369 -3.40 18.84 5.02
C GLY A 369 -2.13 19.16 4.24
N LEU A 370 -1.79 18.40 3.21
CA LEU A 370 -0.77 18.81 2.24
C LEU A 370 -1.43 19.66 1.14
N TYR A 371 -0.77 20.73 0.72
CA TYR A 371 -1.29 21.67 -0.27
C TYR A 371 -0.20 22.01 -1.27
N ARG A 372 -0.44 21.71 -2.54
CA ARG A 372 0.49 21.89 -3.65
C ARG A 372 1.89 21.38 -3.36
N TYR A 373 1.92 20.18 -2.72
CA TYR A 373 3.11 19.52 -2.26
C TYR A 373 3.85 18.85 -3.42
N LYS A 374 5.11 19.20 -3.59
CA LYS A 374 6.03 18.58 -4.57
C LYS A 374 6.41 17.20 -4.10
N THR A 375 6.01 16.18 -4.83
CA THR A 375 6.21 14.79 -4.40
C THR A 375 7.63 14.27 -4.62
N GLY A 376 8.38 14.90 -5.55
CA GLY A 376 9.69 14.40 -6.00
C GLY A 376 9.65 13.07 -6.75
N LYS A 377 8.46 12.53 -7.03
CA LYS A 377 8.28 11.31 -7.83
C LYS A 377 8.04 11.69 -9.29
N THR A 378 8.40 10.79 -10.20
CA THR A 378 8.14 10.98 -11.63
C THR A 378 7.29 9.85 -12.17
N PHE A 379 6.24 10.19 -12.92
CA PHE A 379 5.33 9.27 -13.57
C PHE A 379 5.48 9.36 -15.09
N LEU A 380 5.68 8.22 -15.74
CA LEU A 380 5.53 8.11 -17.19
C LEU A 380 4.07 7.76 -17.51
N VAL A 381 3.42 8.56 -18.33
CA VAL A 381 2.07 8.29 -18.83
C VAL A 381 2.17 7.25 -19.95
N VAL A 382 1.54 6.10 -19.78
CA VAL A 382 1.64 4.95 -20.70
C VAL A 382 0.35 4.68 -21.47
N GLY A 383 -0.78 5.25 -21.03
CA GLY A 383 -2.07 5.04 -21.66
C GLY A 383 -3.19 5.80 -20.98
N ARG A 384 -4.42 5.36 -21.20
CA ARG A 384 -5.62 5.85 -20.51
C ARG A 384 -6.55 4.70 -20.16
N TYR A 385 -7.21 4.85 -19.03
CA TYR A 385 -8.37 4.05 -18.63
C TYR A 385 -9.58 4.99 -18.59
N HIS A 386 -10.53 4.79 -19.49
CA HIS A 386 -11.51 5.81 -19.88
C HIS A 386 -10.80 7.14 -20.21
N ASP A 387 -11.14 8.24 -19.57
CA ASP A 387 -10.49 9.54 -19.79
C ASP A 387 -9.32 9.83 -18.82
N THR A 388 -9.01 8.89 -17.93
CA THR A 388 -7.97 9.03 -16.89
C THR A 388 -6.64 8.42 -17.32
N PRO A 389 -5.50 9.12 -17.14
CA PRO A 389 -4.20 8.56 -17.47
C PRO A 389 -3.84 7.30 -16.69
N THR A 390 -3.24 6.33 -17.38
CA THR A 390 -2.51 5.23 -16.75
C THR A 390 -1.02 5.54 -16.72
N VAL A 391 -0.37 5.16 -15.63
CA VAL A 391 1.00 5.55 -15.34
C VAL A 391 1.83 4.39 -14.81
N ILE A 392 3.14 4.52 -14.98
CA ILE A 392 4.17 3.77 -14.25
C ILE A 392 5.13 4.75 -13.60
N ILE A 393 5.93 4.32 -12.63
CA ILE A 393 7.02 5.15 -12.11
C ILE A 393 8.11 5.25 -13.17
N ASP A 394 8.51 6.48 -13.44
CA ASP A 394 9.68 6.77 -14.27
C ASP A 394 10.92 6.84 -13.37
N LYS A 395 11.93 6.07 -13.70
CA LYS A 395 13.19 6.00 -12.92
C LYS A 395 14.27 6.97 -13.44
N GLY A 396 13.99 7.67 -14.56
CA GLY A 396 14.95 8.57 -15.22
C GLY A 396 15.95 7.83 -16.09
#